data_af1ff378b54b47da53d144044d9fa698
#
_entry.id   af1ff378b54b47da53d144044d9fa698
#
_cell.length_a   1.000
_cell.length_b   1.000
_cell.length_c   1.000
_cell.angle_alpha   90.00
_cell.angle_beta   90.00
_cell.angle_gamma   90.00
#
_symmetry.space_group_name_H-M   'P 1'
#
loop_
_entity.id
_entity.type
_entity.pdbx_description
1 polymer ?
#
loop_
_entity_poly.entity_id
_entity_poly.type
_entity_poly.pdbx_seq_one_letter_code
_entity_poly.pdbx_strand_id
1 'polypeptide(L)'
;FARIVTGIFGGVIGSVSFAIISDLFPFEVRGRVMGFVQMAFAASQILGLPICLMLANAFDWHAPFWMIAIFGAGVGVLMVVYLRPVTDHLKIQTERNALQHLVKTFSVPDYVKGYLSTVLLATGGFMLMPFGSAFSTNNLGLTLEQLPMVYLIVGIFSIATGPLIGSLSDRVGKFRVFLYGTLVGCITVAIYTPLGITPVWLVIVISVIMFAGITARMISSSALMSAVPAARDRGAFMAINSSIQQISGGIASGVAGLIVFQAPDGKIERYPLLGGVVIVTMIITIFSMYWIDRHIQKTAAAKKEVAPELQSV
;
A
#
# COMPACT_ATOMS: atom_id res chain seq x y z
N PHE A 1 -14.06 16.41 -12.60
CA PHE A 1 -12.83 16.86 -13.24
C PHE A 1 -11.70 17.05 -12.23
N ALA A 2 -11.88 17.87 -11.18
CA ALA A 2 -10.85 18.14 -10.15
C ALA A 2 -10.24 16.88 -9.52
N ARG A 3 -11.05 15.86 -9.21
CA ARG A 3 -10.56 14.58 -8.66
C ARG A 3 -9.65 13.80 -9.62
N ILE A 4 -9.91 13.87 -10.93
CA ILE A 4 -9.05 13.23 -11.94
C ILE A 4 -7.68 13.92 -11.96
N VAL A 5 -7.67 15.25 -11.99
CA VAL A 5 -6.43 16.05 -11.97
C VAL A 5 -5.62 15.76 -10.69
N THR A 6 -6.26 15.80 -9.54
CA THR A 6 -5.61 15.48 -8.24
C THR A 6 -5.04 14.06 -8.23
N GLY A 7 -5.77 13.09 -8.81
CA GLY A 7 -5.32 11.70 -8.92
C GLY A 7 -4.07 11.53 -9.78
N ILE A 8 -3.96 12.27 -10.89
CA ILE A 8 -2.78 12.26 -11.77
C ILE A 8 -1.54 12.70 -10.99
N PHE A 9 -1.61 13.86 -10.32
CA PHE A 9 -0.48 14.36 -9.54
C PHE A 9 -0.16 13.51 -8.32
N GLY A 10 -1.17 13.02 -7.61
CA GLY A 10 -0.98 12.12 -6.46
C GLY A 10 -0.29 10.81 -6.83
N GLY A 11 -0.64 10.22 -7.98
CA GLY A 11 0.02 9.03 -8.51
C GLY A 11 1.50 9.25 -8.83
N VAL A 12 1.84 10.41 -9.41
CA VAL A 12 3.24 10.79 -9.70
C VAL A 12 4.05 10.89 -8.41
N ILE A 13 3.54 11.59 -7.39
CA ILE A 13 4.25 11.75 -6.11
C ILE A 13 4.57 10.39 -5.48
N GLY A 14 3.60 9.49 -5.43
CA GLY A 14 3.78 8.15 -4.87
C GLY A 14 4.84 7.34 -5.64
N SER A 15 4.74 7.28 -6.96
CA SER A 15 5.66 6.50 -7.80
C SER A 15 7.10 7.02 -7.75
N VAL A 16 7.29 8.34 -7.79
CA VAL A 16 8.62 8.99 -7.70
C VAL A 16 9.24 8.73 -6.32
N SER A 17 8.47 8.83 -5.24
CA SER A 17 8.96 8.54 -3.88
C SER A 17 9.48 7.11 -3.77
N PHE A 18 8.75 6.12 -4.26
CA PHE A 18 9.20 4.72 -4.24
C PHE A 18 10.41 4.47 -5.15
N ALA A 19 10.50 5.15 -6.30
CA ALA A 19 11.65 5.07 -7.19
C ALA A 19 12.91 5.60 -6.49
N ILE A 20 12.85 6.79 -5.90
CA ILE A 20 13.95 7.41 -5.15
C ILE A 20 14.42 6.49 -4.01
N ILE A 21 13.50 5.93 -3.22
CA ILE A 21 13.85 4.98 -2.15
C ILE A 21 14.58 3.77 -2.71
N SER A 22 14.12 3.25 -3.85
CA SER A 22 14.73 2.09 -4.48
C SER A 22 16.14 2.37 -5.03
N ASP A 23 16.45 3.60 -5.38
CA ASP A 23 17.76 4.02 -5.88
C ASP A 23 18.73 4.36 -4.75
N LEU A 24 18.25 5.02 -3.69
CA LEU A 24 19.10 5.46 -2.58
C LEU A 24 19.38 4.37 -1.55
N PHE A 25 18.48 3.41 -1.35
CA PHE A 25 18.60 2.42 -0.28
C PHE A 25 18.83 1.01 -0.83
N PRO A 26 19.82 0.26 -0.31
CA PRO A 26 20.05 -1.13 -0.67
C PRO A 26 18.86 -2.01 -0.23
N PHE A 27 18.69 -3.15 -0.91
CA PHE A 27 17.52 -4.03 -0.72
C PHE A 27 17.34 -4.51 0.73
N GLU A 28 18.46 -4.67 1.45
CA GLU A 28 18.52 -5.19 2.82
C GLU A 28 17.77 -4.29 3.82
N VAL A 29 17.76 -2.97 3.62
CA VAL A 29 17.14 -1.97 4.52
C VAL A 29 15.85 -1.37 3.98
N ARG A 30 15.43 -1.73 2.78
CA ARG A 30 14.22 -1.19 2.14
C ARG A 30 12.95 -1.45 2.92
N GLY A 31 12.83 -2.58 3.60
CA GLY A 31 11.69 -2.89 4.44
C GLY A 31 11.50 -1.85 5.54
N ARG A 32 12.58 -1.48 6.22
CA ARG A 32 12.56 -0.43 7.25
C ARG A 32 12.16 0.94 6.68
N VAL A 33 12.71 1.32 5.54
CA VAL A 33 12.40 2.61 4.88
C VAL A 33 10.94 2.62 4.41
N MET A 34 10.45 1.54 3.80
CA MET A 34 9.04 1.39 3.41
C MET A 34 8.12 1.43 4.64
N GLY A 35 8.55 0.91 5.78
CA GLY A 35 7.84 1.02 7.06
C GLY A 35 7.63 2.48 7.49
N PHE A 36 8.64 3.34 7.35
CA PHE A 36 8.50 4.78 7.61
C PHE A 36 7.54 5.46 6.63
N VAL A 37 7.57 5.10 5.36
CA VAL A 37 6.63 5.64 4.37
C VAL A 37 5.18 5.24 4.69
N GLN A 38 4.96 3.99 5.08
CA GLN A 38 3.64 3.51 5.48
C GLN A 38 3.14 4.16 6.78
N MET A 39 4.04 4.58 7.66
CA MET A 39 3.71 5.37 8.85
C MET A 39 3.04 6.71 8.48
N ALA A 40 3.46 7.35 7.39
CA ALA A 40 2.83 8.59 6.91
C ALA A 40 1.37 8.36 6.50
N PHE A 41 1.04 7.21 5.90
CA PHE A 41 -0.35 6.84 5.58
C PHE A 41 -1.20 6.72 6.85
N ALA A 42 -0.70 6.01 7.87
CA ALA A 42 -1.38 5.88 9.15
C ALA A 42 -1.56 7.24 9.86
N ALA A 43 -0.52 8.08 9.86
CA ALA A 43 -0.59 9.44 10.40
C ALA A 43 -1.64 10.30 9.69
N SER A 44 -1.73 10.18 8.36
CA SER A 44 -2.77 10.86 7.58
C SER A 44 -4.19 10.42 7.95
N GLN A 45 -4.41 9.15 8.25
CA GLN A 45 -5.72 8.66 8.69
C GLN A 45 -6.08 9.18 10.11
N ILE A 46 -5.11 9.25 11.01
CA ILE A 46 -5.34 9.64 12.41
C ILE A 46 -5.50 11.16 12.55
N LEU A 47 -4.62 11.93 11.90
CA LEU A 47 -4.57 13.38 12.05
C LEU A 47 -5.32 14.09 10.92
N GLY A 48 -5.22 13.58 9.68
CA GLY A 48 -5.78 14.23 8.51
C GLY A 48 -7.30 14.31 8.54
N LEU A 49 -7.98 13.21 8.81
CA LEU A 49 -9.45 13.15 8.84
C LEU A 49 -10.06 14.08 9.91
N PRO A 50 -9.65 14.02 11.21
CA PRO A 50 -10.16 14.93 12.22
C PRO A 50 -9.84 16.39 11.93
N ILE A 51 -8.62 16.71 11.51
CA ILE A 51 -8.21 18.08 11.17
C ILE A 51 -9.04 18.63 10.01
N CYS A 52 -9.21 17.82 8.94
CA CYS A 52 -10.04 18.22 7.80
C CYS A 52 -11.49 18.47 8.19
N LEU A 53 -12.08 17.62 9.05
CA LEU A 53 -13.46 17.81 9.55
C LEU A 53 -13.58 19.05 10.44
N MET A 54 -12.62 19.29 11.32
CA MET A 54 -12.59 20.51 12.15
C MET A 54 -12.52 21.78 11.29
N LEU A 55 -11.65 21.80 10.28
CA LEU A 55 -11.52 22.94 9.37
C LEU A 55 -12.78 23.14 8.53
N ALA A 56 -13.38 22.06 8.01
CA ALA A 56 -14.60 22.13 7.23
C ALA A 56 -15.78 22.65 8.06
N ASN A 57 -15.86 22.28 9.33
CA ASN A 57 -16.91 22.75 10.25
C ASN A 57 -16.69 24.18 10.76
N ALA A 58 -15.41 24.59 10.95
CA ALA A 58 -15.08 25.90 11.46
C ALA A 58 -15.12 27.02 10.40
N PHE A 59 -14.80 26.70 9.16
CA PHE A 59 -14.72 27.65 8.04
C PHE A 59 -15.67 27.27 6.92
N ASP A 60 -15.21 26.39 6.02
CA ASP A 60 -16.00 25.82 4.94
C ASP A 60 -15.33 24.54 4.40
N TRP A 61 -16.00 23.85 3.46
CA TRP A 61 -15.48 22.63 2.86
C TRP A 61 -14.22 22.85 1.99
N HIS A 62 -13.85 24.08 1.63
CA HIS A 62 -12.63 24.41 0.88
C HIS A 62 -11.40 24.50 1.80
N ALA A 63 -11.59 24.83 3.08
CA ALA A 63 -10.49 25.04 4.02
C ALA A 63 -9.52 23.85 4.14
N PRO A 64 -9.95 22.57 4.20
CA PRO A 64 -9.05 21.43 4.15
C PRO A 64 -8.17 21.38 2.89
N PHE A 65 -8.72 21.75 1.73
CA PHE A 65 -7.96 21.77 0.47
C PHE A 65 -6.90 22.85 0.46
N TRP A 66 -7.21 24.04 0.99
CA TRP A 66 -6.23 25.10 1.17
C TRP A 66 -5.10 24.71 2.12
N MET A 67 -5.44 24.06 3.23
CA MET A 67 -4.45 23.54 4.18
C MET A 67 -3.49 22.57 3.47
N ILE A 68 -4.02 21.59 2.73
CA ILE A 68 -3.20 20.61 1.99
C ILE A 68 -2.33 21.31 0.94
N ALA A 69 -2.87 22.29 0.22
CA ALA A 69 -2.13 23.02 -0.81
C ALA A 69 -0.97 23.83 -0.21
N ILE A 70 -1.20 24.55 0.88
CA ILE A 70 -0.17 25.36 1.57
C ILE A 70 0.91 24.43 2.14
N PHE A 71 0.50 23.36 2.83
CA PHE A 71 1.44 22.39 3.40
C PHE A 71 2.26 21.68 2.32
N GLY A 72 1.61 21.27 1.22
CA GLY A 72 2.27 20.68 0.07
C GLY A 72 3.26 21.63 -0.62
N ALA A 73 2.90 22.91 -0.77
CA ALA A 73 3.81 23.93 -1.29
C ALA A 73 5.02 24.12 -0.37
N GLY A 74 4.82 24.17 0.96
CA GLY A 74 5.90 24.24 1.94
C GLY A 74 6.86 23.06 1.85
N VAL A 75 6.32 21.84 1.79
CA VAL A 75 7.14 20.63 1.58
C VAL A 75 7.87 20.68 0.24
N GLY A 76 7.22 21.16 -0.83
CA GLY A 76 7.85 21.34 -2.14
C GLY A 76 9.06 22.28 -2.09
N VAL A 77 8.94 23.41 -1.41
CA VAL A 77 10.05 24.34 -1.18
C VAL A 77 11.18 23.67 -0.40
N LEU A 78 10.87 22.97 0.67
CA LEU A 78 11.87 22.22 1.45
C LEU A 78 12.60 21.18 0.59
N MET A 79 11.88 20.47 -0.27
CA MET A 79 12.49 19.50 -1.18
C MET A 79 13.46 20.17 -2.16
N VAL A 80 13.07 21.31 -2.75
CA VAL A 80 13.96 22.04 -3.68
C VAL A 80 15.22 22.54 -2.99
N VAL A 81 15.11 22.98 -1.73
CA VAL A 81 16.25 23.55 -0.97
C VAL A 81 17.19 22.47 -0.44
N TYR A 82 16.64 21.36 0.09
CA TYR A 82 17.43 20.37 0.82
C TYR A 82 17.71 19.08 0.05
N LEU A 83 16.87 18.70 -0.92
CA LEU A 83 17.07 17.46 -1.65
C LEU A 83 18.15 17.63 -2.72
N ARG A 84 19.23 16.88 -2.60
CA ARG A 84 20.27 16.83 -3.65
C ARG A 84 19.70 16.13 -4.89
N PRO A 85 20.03 16.61 -6.12
CA PRO A 85 19.57 15.96 -7.35
C PRO A 85 20.00 14.49 -7.39
N VAL A 86 19.03 13.58 -7.53
CA VAL A 86 19.29 12.15 -7.74
C VAL A 86 19.43 11.92 -9.24
N THR A 87 20.65 12.04 -9.77
CA THR A 87 20.91 12.02 -11.22
C THR A 87 21.61 10.76 -11.71
N ASP A 88 22.05 9.87 -10.83
CA ASP A 88 22.86 8.70 -11.21
C ASP A 88 22.12 7.72 -12.15
N HIS A 89 20.79 7.59 -11.99
CA HIS A 89 19.96 6.80 -12.89
C HIS A 89 19.86 7.39 -14.30
N LEU A 90 20.03 8.72 -14.48
CA LEU A 90 19.99 9.40 -15.79
C LEU A 90 21.21 9.05 -16.67
N LYS A 91 22.33 8.70 -16.06
CA LYS A 91 23.54 8.26 -16.76
C LYS A 91 23.36 6.92 -17.45
N ILE A 92 22.38 6.11 -17.02
CA ILE A 92 22.10 4.76 -17.50
C ILE A 92 20.99 4.76 -18.56
N GLN A 93 20.22 5.85 -18.70
CA GLN A 93 19.13 5.94 -19.68
C GLN A 93 19.66 6.18 -21.10
N THR A 94 19.45 5.18 -21.96
CA THR A 94 19.86 5.23 -23.38
C THR A 94 18.69 5.57 -24.33
N GLU A 95 17.45 5.55 -23.86
CA GLU A 95 16.25 5.73 -24.69
C GLU A 95 15.74 7.19 -24.62
N ARG A 96 15.66 7.84 -25.79
CA ARG A 96 15.22 9.24 -25.96
C ARG A 96 13.71 9.46 -25.80
N ASN A 97 12.88 8.40 -25.90
CA ASN A 97 11.43 8.50 -25.93
C ASN A 97 10.82 7.87 -24.67
N ALA A 98 10.39 8.71 -23.71
CA ALA A 98 9.81 8.28 -22.44
C ALA A 98 8.57 7.39 -22.62
N LEU A 99 7.72 7.66 -23.62
CA LEU A 99 6.51 6.89 -23.88
C LEU A 99 6.84 5.49 -24.39
N GLN A 100 7.81 5.38 -25.31
CA GLN A 100 8.29 4.09 -25.80
C GLN A 100 8.91 3.25 -24.68
N HIS A 101 9.66 3.89 -23.77
CA HIS A 101 10.23 3.23 -22.59
C HIS A 101 9.15 2.69 -21.66
N LEU A 102 8.08 3.46 -21.40
CA LEU A 102 6.93 3.00 -20.61
C LEU A 102 6.24 1.80 -21.23
N VAL A 103 5.94 1.86 -22.55
CA VAL A 103 5.29 0.73 -23.27
C VAL A 103 6.17 -0.52 -23.24
N LYS A 104 7.47 -0.37 -23.46
CA LYS A 104 8.43 -1.47 -23.42
C LYS A 104 8.51 -2.08 -22.01
N THR A 105 8.60 -1.23 -20.97
CA THR A 105 8.62 -1.67 -19.57
C THR A 105 7.33 -2.41 -19.19
N PHE A 106 6.18 -1.95 -19.69
CA PHE A 106 4.91 -2.63 -19.48
C PHE A 106 4.87 -4.05 -20.09
N SER A 107 5.58 -4.26 -21.20
CA SER A 107 5.56 -5.52 -21.96
C SER A 107 6.63 -6.55 -21.52
N VAL A 108 7.51 -6.21 -20.57
CA VAL A 108 8.52 -7.16 -20.07
C VAL A 108 7.85 -8.29 -19.27
N PRO A 109 8.02 -9.58 -19.65
CA PRO A 109 7.27 -10.69 -19.04
C PRO A 109 7.43 -10.79 -17.51
N ASP A 110 8.62 -10.53 -16.98
CA ASP A 110 8.84 -10.60 -15.52
C ASP A 110 8.22 -9.42 -14.79
N TYR A 111 8.11 -8.25 -15.45
CA TYR A 111 7.41 -7.09 -14.89
C TYR A 111 5.91 -7.29 -14.92
N VAL A 112 5.36 -7.93 -15.95
CA VAL A 112 3.92 -8.28 -16.04
C VAL A 112 3.50 -9.15 -14.85
N LYS A 113 4.34 -10.13 -14.47
CA LYS A 113 4.06 -10.95 -13.27
C LYS A 113 4.03 -10.10 -11.99
N GLY A 114 4.92 -9.10 -11.88
CA GLY A 114 4.89 -8.11 -10.80
C GLY A 114 3.57 -7.32 -10.80
N TYR A 115 3.15 -6.82 -11.95
CA TYR A 115 1.88 -6.08 -12.09
C TYR A 115 0.67 -6.94 -11.73
N LEU A 116 0.64 -8.19 -12.15
CA LEU A 116 -0.44 -9.12 -11.78
C LEU A 116 -0.50 -9.35 -10.26
N SER A 117 0.68 -9.46 -9.61
CA SER A 117 0.75 -9.56 -8.16
C SER A 117 0.20 -8.30 -7.48
N THR A 118 0.44 -7.12 -8.05
CA THR A 118 -0.11 -5.85 -7.55
C THR A 118 -1.63 -5.78 -7.71
N VAL A 119 -2.18 -6.27 -8.83
CA VAL A 119 -3.65 -6.40 -9.00
C VAL A 119 -4.25 -7.24 -7.89
N LEU A 120 -3.70 -8.42 -7.63
CA LEU A 120 -4.18 -9.32 -6.57
C LEU A 120 -4.04 -8.70 -5.19
N LEU A 121 -2.92 -8.03 -4.92
CA LEU A 121 -2.66 -7.36 -3.64
C LEU A 121 -3.65 -6.22 -3.39
N ALA A 122 -3.91 -5.40 -4.41
CA ALA A 122 -4.87 -4.31 -4.35
C ALA A 122 -6.30 -4.83 -4.16
N THR A 123 -6.70 -5.87 -4.90
CA THR A 123 -8.02 -6.49 -4.76
C THR A 123 -8.27 -6.93 -3.32
N GLY A 124 -7.35 -7.70 -2.72
CA GLY A 124 -7.48 -8.16 -1.33
C GLY A 124 -7.45 -7.03 -0.28
N GLY A 125 -6.87 -5.88 -0.59
CA GLY A 125 -6.78 -4.74 0.33
C GLY A 125 -7.97 -3.77 0.25
N PHE A 126 -8.41 -3.45 -0.97
CA PHE A 126 -9.39 -2.38 -1.19
C PHE A 126 -10.86 -2.84 -1.20
N MET A 127 -11.15 -4.13 -1.19
CA MET A 127 -12.56 -4.61 -1.21
C MET A 127 -13.30 -4.35 0.11
N LEU A 128 -12.65 -4.52 1.27
CA LEU A 128 -13.29 -4.33 2.58
C LEU A 128 -13.31 -2.87 3.04
N MET A 129 -12.35 -2.07 2.62
CA MET A 129 -12.11 -0.72 3.12
C MET A 129 -13.31 0.23 2.99
N PRO A 130 -14.03 0.31 1.85
CA PRO A 130 -15.16 1.22 1.70
C PRO A 130 -16.33 0.95 2.64
N PHE A 131 -16.49 -0.30 3.06
CA PHE A 131 -17.63 -0.75 3.86
C PHE A 131 -17.31 -0.85 5.36
N GLY A 132 -16.03 -0.69 5.76
CA GLY A 132 -15.58 -0.92 7.13
C GLY A 132 -16.27 -0.03 8.16
N SER A 133 -16.48 1.26 7.88
CA SER A 133 -17.18 2.17 8.80
C SER A 133 -18.68 1.84 8.90
N ALA A 134 -19.35 1.61 7.77
CA ALA A 134 -20.76 1.25 7.74
C ALA A 134 -21.01 -0.12 8.41
N PHE A 135 -20.12 -1.09 8.21
CA PHE A 135 -20.21 -2.38 8.89
C PHE A 135 -20.00 -2.23 10.40
N SER A 136 -19.06 -1.40 10.82
CA SER A 136 -18.79 -1.17 12.24
C SER A 136 -19.97 -0.53 12.97
N THR A 137 -20.66 0.42 12.33
CA THR A 137 -21.83 1.07 12.94
C THR A 137 -23.08 0.21 12.85
N ASN A 138 -23.38 -0.36 11.69
CA ASN A 138 -24.66 -0.98 11.42
C ASN A 138 -24.73 -2.45 11.85
N ASN A 139 -23.60 -3.17 11.83
CA ASN A 139 -23.55 -4.59 12.16
C ASN A 139 -22.92 -4.85 13.54
N LEU A 140 -21.81 -4.16 13.86
CA LEU A 140 -21.12 -4.36 15.14
C LEU A 140 -21.74 -3.54 16.28
N GLY A 141 -22.62 -2.57 15.97
CA GLY A 141 -23.30 -1.75 16.96
C GLY A 141 -22.47 -0.63 17.57
N LEU A 142 -21.38 -0.21 16.90
CA LEU A 142 -20.62 0.95 17.33
C LEU A 142 -21.41 2.24 17.09
N THR A 143 -21.36 3.17 18.06
CA THR A 143 -21.89 4.51 17.85
C THR A 143 -20.98 5.35 16.96
N LEU A 144 -21.54 6.38 16.32
CA LEU A 144 -20.74 7.33 15.52
C LEU A 144 -19.67 8.05 16.34
N GLU A 145 -19.86 8.16 17.66
CA GLU A 145 -18.89 8.75 18.59
C GLU A 145 -17.74 7.80 18.92
N GLN A 146 -17.98 6.48 18.92
CA GLN A 146 -16.97 5.47 19.22
C GLN A 146 -16.07 5.16 18.00
N LEU A 147 -16.59 5.35 16.80
CA LEU A 147 -15.86 5.03 15.56
C LEU A 147 -14.53 5.80 15.42
N PRO A 148 -14.47 7.13 15.67
CA PRO A 148 -13.19 7.87 15.66
C PRO A 148 -12.17 7.35 16.66
N MET A 149 -12.61 6.91 17.85
CA MET A 149 -11.74 6.33 18.88
C MET A 149 -11.11 5.02 18.40
N VAL A 150 -11.89 4.15 17.74
CA VAL A 150 -11.38 2.91 17.15
C VAL A 150 -10.29 3.20 16.12
N TYR A 151 -10.56 4.12 15.17
CA TYR A 151 -9.56 4.50 14.16
C TYR A 151 -8.32 5.17 14.76
N LEU A 152 -8.48 6.00 15.78
CA LEU A 152 -7.36 6.63 16.49
C LEU A 152 -6.43 5.57 17.09
N ILE A 153 -6.98 4.61 17.84
CA ILE A 153 -6.20 3.54 18.47
C ILE A 153 -5.50 2.70 17.42
N VAL A 154 -6.23 2.23 16.41
CA VAL A 154 -5.67 1.43 15.30
C VAL A 154 -4.55 2.18 14.60
N GLY A 155 -4.74 3.47 14.38
CA GLY A 155 -3.75 4.31 13.74
C GLY A 155 -2.49 4.51 14.57
N ILE A 156 -2.60 4.77 15.89
CA ILE A 156 -1.45 4.88 16.80
C ILE A 156 -0.63 3.57 16.77
N PHE A 157 -1.32 2.42 16.86
CA PHE A 157 -0.64 1.13 16.73
C PHE A 157 0.01 0.94 15.36
N SER A 158 -0.62 1.39 14.28
CA SER A 158 -0.05 1.32 12.92
C SER A 158 1.20 2.17 12.76
N ILE A 159 1.24 3.36 13.36
CA ILE A 159 2.44 4.20 13.40
C ILE A 159 3.59 3.47 14.12
N ALA A 160 3.31 2.90 15.29
CA ALA A 160 4.33 2.20 16.06
C ALA A 160 4.81 0.90 15.37
N THR A 161 3.89 0.13 14.78
CA THR A 161 4.20 -1.17 14.17
C THR A 161 4.85 -1.06 12.80
N GLY A 162 4.64 0.02 12.05
CA GLY A 162 5.20 0.18 10.72
C GLY A 162 6.73 0.00 10.67
N PRO A 163 7.53 0.80 11.37
CA PRO A 163 8.99 0.66 11.41
C PRO A 163 9.45 -0.66 12.02
N LEU A 164 8.73 -1.20 13.01
CA LEU A 164 9.06 -2.50 13.63
C LEU A 164 8.89 -3.63 12.62
N ILE A 165 7.78 -3.68 11.93
CA ILE A 165 7.50 -4.66 10.88
C ILE A 165 8.48 -4.50 9.72
N GLY A 166 8.81 -3.27 9.33
CA GLY A 166 9.81 -2.99 8.32
C GLY A 166 11.19 -3.54 8.69
N SER A 167 11.65 -3.29 9.91
CA SER A 167 12.91 -3.84 10.44
C SER A 167 12.86 -5.37 10.54
N LEU A 168 11.73 -5.93 10.97
CA LEU A 168 11.54 -7.38 11.02
C LEU A 168 11.60 -7.99 9.61
N SER A 169 10.99 -7.34 8.63
CA SER A 169 11.02 -7.75 7.22
C SER A 169 12.44 -7.80 6.65
N ASP A 170 13.30 -6.88 7.05
CA ASP A 170 14.70 -6.87 6.64
C ASP A 170 15.54 -7.98 7.32
N ARG A 171 15.24 -8.32 8.60
CA ARG A 171 15.97 -9.34 9.36
C ARG A 171 15.55 -10.77 9.05
N VAL A 172 14.25 -11.01 9.02
CA VAL A 172 13.67 -12.37 8.88
C VAL A 172 13.50 -12.78 7.41
N GLY A 173 13.40 -11.78 6.54
CA GLY A 173 13.14 -11.94 5.11
C GLY A 173 11.75 -11.44 4.71
N LYS A 174 11.73 -10.71 3.60
CA LYS A 174 10.55 -9.98 3.13
C LYS A 174 9.37 -10.90 2.83
N PHE A 175 9.62 -12.02 2.14
CA PHE A 175 8.58 -12.99 1.83
C PHE A 175 8.00 -13.66 3.10
N ARG A 176 8.83 -13.98 4.09
CA ARG A 176 8.36 -14.58 5.34
C ARG A 176 7.41 -13.66 6.11
N VAL A 177 7.78 -12.38 6.23
CA VAL A 177 6.92 -11.39 6.91
C VAL A 177 5.65 -11.14 6.11
N PHE A 178 5.71 -11.12 4.78
CA PHE A 178 4.53 -11.08 3.92
C PHE A 178 3.60 -12.28 4.16
N LEU A 179 4.15 -13.49 4.24
CA LEU A 179 3.40 -14.72 4.49
C LEU A 179 2.68 -14.68 5.84
N TYR A 180 3.42 -14.38 6.93
CA TYR A 180 2.81 -14.29 8.26
C TYR A 180 1.76 -13.17 8.35
N GLY A 181 2.05 -11.99 7.78
CA GLY A 181 1.07 -10.90 7.70
C GLY A 181 -0.20 -11.30 6.94
N THR A 182 -0.05 -12.08 5.87
CA THR A 182 -1.20 -12.59 5.09
C THR A 182 -2.00 -13.62 5.87
N LEU A 183 -1.34 -14.55 6.57
CA LEU A 183 -2.04 -15.54 7.41
C LEU A 183 -2.81 -14.87 8.55
N VAL A 184 -2.19 -13.92 9.25
CA VAL A 184 -2.86 -13.10 10.27
C VAL A 184 -4.04 -12.35 9.65
N GLY A 185 -3.87 -11.74 8.48
CA GLY A 185 -4.94 -11.06 7.75
C GLY A 185 -6.09 -11.99 7.38
N CYS A 186 -5.83 -13.18 6.86
CA CYS A 186 -6.87 -14.18 6.55
C CYS A 186 -7.68 -14.58 7.79
N ILE A 187 -6.99 -14.89 8.89
CA ILE A 187 -7.64 -15.28 10.16
C ILE A 187 -8.50 -14.13 10.69
N THR A 188 -7.96 -12.92 10.73
CA THR A 188 -8.70 -11.76 11.24
C THR A 188 -9.88 -11.37 10.35
N VAL A 189 -9.76 -11.45 9.03
CA VAL A 189 -10.88 -11.23 8.10
C VAL A 189 -11.96 -12.30 8.28
N ALA A 190 -11.58 -13.57 8.43
CA ALA A 190 -12.52 -14.66 8.68
C ALA A 190 -13.29 -14.50 10.01
N ILE A 191 -12.64 -13.94 11.03
CA ILE A 191 -13.28 -13.64 12.32
C ILE A 191 -14.14 -12.37 12.23
N TYR A 192 -13.62 -11.30 11.62
CA TYR A 192 -14.24 -9.97 11.61
C TYR A 192 -15.52 -9.90 10.78
N THR A 193 -15.52 -10.51 9.60
CA THR A 193 -16.62 -10.32 8.64
C THR A 193 -17.97 -10.96 9.04
N PRO A 194 -18.04 -12.06 9.81
CA PRO A 194 -19.31 -12.61 10.31
C PRO A 194 -19.77 -12.05 11.66
N LEU A 195 -19.01 -11.11 12.27
CA LEU A 195 -19.36 -10.58 13.58
C LEU A 195 -20.69 -9.82 13.54
N GLY A 196 -21.50 -10.04 14.58
CA GLY A 196 -22.66 -9.22 14.93
C GLY A 196 -22.30 -8.18 15.99
N ILE A 197 -23.28 -7.80 16.84
CA ILE A 197 -23.08 -6.84 17.92
C ILE A 197 -21.92 -7.28 18.81
N THR A 198 -20.88 -6.47 18.89
CA THR A 198 -19.61 -6.82 19.51
C THR A 198 -19.12 -5.68 20.40
N PRO A 199 -18.61 -5.99 21.62
CA PRO A 199 -18.03 -4.93 22.49
C PRO A 199 -16.91 -4.17 21.81
N VAL A 200 -16.86 -2.85 22.02
CA VAL A 200 -15.90 -1.94 21.36
C VAL A 200 -14.45 -2.36 21.56
N TRP A 201 -14.08 -2.81 22.75
CA TRP A 201 -12.71 -3.26 23.03
C TRP A 201 -12.29 -4.46 22.16
N LEU A 202 -13.21 -5.39 21.89
CA LEU A 202 -12.90 -6.54 21.04
C LEU A 202 -12.78 -6.14 19.57
N VAL A 203 -13.62 -5.20 19.10
CA VAL A 203 -13.50 -4.62 17.77
C VAL A 203 -12.15 -3.92 17.60
N ILE A 204 -11.68 -3.17 18.63
CA ILE A 204 -10.36 -2.53 18.62
C ILE A 204 -9.25 -3.58 18.50
N VAL A 205 -9.27 -4.62 19.33
CA VAL A 205 -8.23 -5.67 19.31
C VAL A 205 -8.16 -6.35 17.94
N ILE A 206 -9.29 -6.78 17.39
CA ILE A 206 -9.34 -7.44 16.08
C ILE A 206 -8.87 -6.48 14.99
N SER A 207 -9.28 -5.22 15.02
CA SER A 207 -8.87 -4.20 14.05
C SER A 207 -7.37 -3.92 14.11
N VAL A 208 -6.78 -3.79 15.30
CA VAL A 208 -5.33 -3.61 15.48
C VAL A 208 -4.55 -4.77 14.87
N ILE A 209 -4.95 -6.01 15.15
CA ILE A 209 -4.30 -7.21 14.61
C ILE A 209 -4.46 -7.26 13.07
N MET A 210 -5.65 -6.98 12.56
CA MET A 210 -5.94 -6.94 11.14
C MET A 210 -5.07 -5.89 10.41
N PHE A 211 -5.00 -4.67 10.94
CA PHE A 211 -4.18 -3.61 10.35
C PHE A 211 -2.68 -3.89 10.46
N ALA A 212 -2.21 -4.54 11.53
CA ALA A 212 -0.83 -5.02 11.61
C ALA A 212 -0.51 -6.04 10.51
N GLY A 213 -1.43 -6.96 10.23
CA GLY A 213 -1.32 -7.90 9.10
C GLY A 213 -1.29 -7.19 7.74
N ILE A 214 -2.18 -6.21 7.53
CA ILE A 214 -2.21 -5.39 6.32
C ILE A 214 -0.90 -4.62 6.15
N THR A 215 -0.40 -3.99 7.21
CA THR A 215 0.86 -3.23 7.21
C THR A 215 2.04 -4.13 6.87
N ALA A 216 2.11 -5.33 7.44
CA ALA A 216 3.15 -6.32 7.15
C ALA A 216 3.14 -6.73 5.67
N ARG A 217 1.98 -6.94 5.08
CA ARG A 217 1.82 -7.24 3.65
C ARG A 217 2.26 -6.07 2.78
N MET A 218 1.82 -4.85 3.10
CA MET A 218 2.12 -3.65 2.30
C MET A 218 3.62 -3.34 2.30
N ILE A 219 4.26 -3.34 3.45
CA ILE A 219 5.69 -3.05 3.58
C ILE A 219 6.52 -4.11 2.83
N SER A 220 6.25 -5.38 3.11
CA SER A 220 7.05 -6.48 2.55
C SER A 220 6.84 -6.61 1.05
N SER A 221 5.61 -6.45 0.54
CA SER A 221 5.34 -6.47 -0.90
C SER A 221 5.98 -5.29 -1.61
N SER A 222 5.88 -4.07 -1.06
CA SER A 222 6.53 -2.88 -1.64
C SER A 222 8.05 -3.05 -1.74
N ALA A 223 8.67 -3.63 -0.71
CA ALA A 223 10.10 -3.92 -0.71
C ALA A 223 10.48 -4.97 -1.75
N LEU A 224 9.70 -6.06 -1.89
CA LEU A 224 9.92 -7.08 -2.92
C LEU A 224 9.73 -6.50 -4.32
N MET A 225 8.64 -5.78 -4.57
CA MET A 225 8.33 -5.17 -5.86
C MET A 225 9.40 -4.17 -6.31
N SER A 226 10.02 -3.45 -5.37
CA SER A 226 11.12 -2.52 -5.66
C SER A 226 12.40 -3.20 -6.19
N ALA A 227 12.54 -4.50 -6.02
CA ALA A 227 13.68 -5.28 -6.48
C ALA A 227 13.45 -5.99 -7.83
N VAL A 228 12.21 -6.03 -8.32
CA VAL A 228 11.86 -6.68 -9.59
C VAL A 228 12.50 -5.98 -10.80
N PRO A 229 12.41 -4.62 -10.94
CA PRO A 229 12.91 -3.95 -12.13
C PRO A 229 14.44 -3.80 -12.12
N ALA A 230 15.03 -3.82 -13.32
CA ALA A 230 16.39 -3.37 -13.52
C ALA A 230 16.54 -1.89 -13.13
N ALA A 231 17.74 -1.44 -12.77
CA ALA A 231 17.99 -0.06 -12.31
C ALA A 231 17.45 1.00 -13.28
N ARG A 232 17.66 0.80 -14.59
CA ARG A 232 17.20 1.72 -15.65
C ARG A 232 15.67 1.83 -15.77
N ASP A 233 14.93 0.76 -15.39
CA ASP A 233 13.49 0.66 -15.59
C ASP A 233 12.70 0.96 -14.31
N ARG A 234 13.37 1.21 -13.16
CA ARG A 234 12.73 1.36 -11.85
C ARG A 234 11.67 2.46 -11.82
N GLY A 235 11.99 3.64 -12.35
CA GLY A 235 11.03 4.75 -12.38
C GLY A 235 9.79 4.41 -13.19
N ALA A 236 9.95 3.88 -14.40
CA ALA A 236 8.86 3.47 -15.26
C ALA A 236 8.03 2.33 -14.63
N PHE A 237 8.68 1.31 -14.09
CA PHE A 237 8.01 0.20 -13.41
C PHE A 237 7.19 0.67 -12.20
N MET A 238 7.76 1.52 -11.33
CA MET A 238 7.06 2.04 -10.15
C MET A 238 5.87 2.91 -10.52
N ALA A 239 5.99 3.73 -11.57
CA ALA A 239 4.88 4.53 -12.08
C ALA A 239 3.72 3.65 -12.59
N ILE A 240 4.03 2.65 -13.42
CA ILE A 240 3.05 1.68 -13.93
C ILE A 240 2.42 0.90 -12.77
N ASN A 241 3.23 0.41 -11.85
CA ASN A 241 2.78 -0.39 -10.70
C ASN A 241 1.84 0.39 -9.79
N SER A 242 2.14 1.65 -9.51
CA SER A 242 1.28 2.55 -8.73
C SER A 242 -0.05 2.82 -9.43
N SER A 243 -0.03 3.03 -10.75
CA SER A 243 -1.24 3.21 -11.55
C SER A 243 -2.12 1.96 -11.55
N ILE A 244 -1.52 0.79 -11.73
CA ILE A 244 -2.21 -0.51 -11.66
C ILE A 244 -2.82 -0.71 -10.28
N GLN A 245 -2.11 -0.40 -9.20
CA GLN A 245 -2.62 -0.51 -7.83
C GLN A 245 -3.88 0.33 -7.63
N GLN A 246 -3.87 1.59 -8.09
CA GLN A 246 -5.01 2.50 -7.93
C GLN A 246 -6.22 2.07 -8.78
N ILE A 247 -6.00 1.70 -10.05
CA ILE A 247 -7.06 1.22 -10.94
C ILE A 247 -7.68 -0.07 -10.38
N SER A 248 -6.83 -1.03 -10.01
CA SER A 248 -7.29 -2.32 -9.45
C SER A 248 -8.04 -2.13 -8.13
N GLY A 249 -7.57 -1.20 -7.27
CA GLY A 249 -8.26 -0.84 -6.04
C GLY A 249 -9.65 -0.25 -6.30
N GLY A 250 -9.78 0.64 -7.28
CA GLY A 250 -11.07 1.21 -7.71
C GLY A 250 -12.03 0.14 -8.25
N ILE A 251 -11.54 -0.73 -9.14
CA ILE A 251 -12.33 -1.86 -9.68
C ILE A 251 -12.75 -2.81 -8.56
N ALA A 252 -11.83 -3.17 -7.67
CA ALA A 252 -12.10 -4.05 -6.53
C ALA A 252 -13.19 -3.49 -5.61
N SER A 253 -13.12 -2.19 -5.30
CA SER A 253 -14.16 -1.49 -4.52
C SER A 253 -15.51 -1.51 -5.22
N GLY A 254 -15.54 -1.31 -6.54
CA GLY A 254 -16.76 -1.41 -7.35
C GLY A 254 -17.37 -2.82 -7.35
N VAL A 255 -16.52 -3.85 -7.56
CA VAL A 255 -16.96 -5.26 -7.50
C VAL A 255 -17.45 -5.62 -6.09
N ALA A 256 -16.80 -5.13 -5.04
CA ALA A 256 -17.28 -5.33 -3.67
C ALA A 256 -18.68 -4.75 -3.46
N GLY A 257 -18.98 -3.59 -4.05
CA GLY A 257 -20.31 -2.98 -4.03
C GLY A 257 -21.41 -3.78 -4.76
N LEU A 258 -21.04 -4.67 -5.69
CA LEU A 258 -21.98 -5.61 -6.32
C LEU A 258 -22.26 -6.85 -5.46
N ILE A 259 -21.34 -7.20 -4.55
CA ILE A 259 -21.46 -8.36 -3.65
C ILE A 259 -22.25 -7.97 -2.40
N VAL A 260 -21.93 -6.81 -1.83
CA VAL A 260 -22.47 -6.31 -0.57
C VAL A 260 -23.65 -5.38 -0.84
N PHE A 261 -24.71 -5.49 -0.10
CA PHE A 261 -25.82 -4.54 -0.15
C PHE A 261 -26.27 -4.15 1.27
N GLN A 262 -26.91 -3.00 1.36
CA GLN A 262 -27.46 -2.53 2.61
C GLN A 262 -28.93 -2.91 2.68
N ALA A 263 -29.31 -3.68 3.69
CA ALA A 263 -30.69 -4.07 3.95
C ALA A 263 -31.54 -2.87 4.42
N PRO A 264 -32.89 -2.96 4.36
CA PRO A 264 -33.77 -1.88 4.81
C PRO A 264 -33.58 -1.48 6.29
N ASP A 265 -33.09 -2.40 7.13
CA ASP A 265 -32.75 -2.14 8.53
C ASP A 265 -31.37 -1.47 8.71
N GLY A 266 -30.71 -1.14 7.62
CA GLY A 266 -29.39 -0.49 7.58
C GLY A 266 -28.20 -1.45 7.64
N LYS A 267 -28.39 -2.73 7.96
CA LYS A 267 -27.31 -3.72 8.06
C LYS A 267 -26.65 -3.98 6.72
N ILE A 268 -25.35 -4.24 6.79
CA ILE A 268 -24.57 -4.67 5.63
C ILE A 268 -24.66 -6.19 5.52
N GLU A 269 -25.33 -6.67 4.48
CA GLU A 269 -25.48 -8.08 4.18
C GLU A 269 -24.40 -8.61 3.24
N ARG A 270 -24.17 -9.92 3.26
CA ARG A 270 -23.15 -10.64 2.47
C ARG A 270 -21.70 -10.19 2.73
N TYR A 271 -21.45 -9.49 3.83
CA TYR A 271 -20.10 -9.09 4.21
C TYR A 271 -19.18 -10.30 4.47
N PRO A 272 -19.65 -11.44 5.06
CA PRO A 272 -18.85 -12.67 5.15
C PRO A 272 -18.48 -13.25 3.78
N LEU A 273 -19.36 -13.17 2.78
CA LEU A 273 -19.05 -13.61 1.42
C LEU A 273 -17.92 -12.76 0.81
N LEU A 274 -18.00 -11.43 0.99
CA LEU A 274 -16.93 -10.53 0.59
C LEU A 274 -15.60 -10.88 1.30
N GLY A 275 -15.65 -11.18 2.59
CA GLY A 275 -14.50 -11.67 3.35
C GLY A 275 -13.91 -12.95 2.77
N GLY A 276 -14.73 -13.90 2.36
CA GLY A 276 -14.30 -15.11 1.67
C GLY A 276 -13.56 -14.84 0.36
N VAL A 277 -14.08 -13.94 -0.47
CA VAL A 277 -13.42 -13.52 -1.73
C VAL A 277 -12.06 -12.88 -1.43
N VAL A 278 -12.00 -12.02 -0.41
CA VAL A 278 -10.73 -11.39 0.01
C VAL A 278 -9.73 -12.44 0.50
N ILE A 279 -10.13 -13.43 1.28
CA ILE A 279 -9.24 -14.51 1.74
C ILE A 279 -8.69 -15.31 0.56
N VAL A 280 -9.53 -15.67 -0.40
CA VAL A 280 -9.09 -16.39 -1.61
C VAL A 280 -8.06 -15.56 -2.38
N THR A 281 -8.30 -14.28 -2.62
CA THR A 281 -7.33 -13.40 -3.28
C THR A 281 -6.04 -13.25 -2.49
N MET A 282 -6.11 -13.20 -1.17
CA MET A 282 -4.94 -13.16 -0.28
C MET A 282 -4.10 -14.44 -0.42
N ILE A 283 -4.73 -15.61 -0.46
CA ILE A 283 -4.03 -16.90 -0.63
C ILE A 283 -3.35 -16.96 -2.00
N ILE A 284 -4.05 -16.59 -3.06
CA ILE A 284 -3.46 -16.54 -4.42
C ILE A 284 -2.26 -15.59 -4.45
N THR A 285 -2.33 -14.47 -3.75
CA THR A 285 -1.24 -13.49 -3.66
C THR A 285 0.01 -14.08 -3.01
N ILE A 286 -0.12 -15.03 -2.06
CA ILE A 286 1.04 -15.72 -1.45
C ILE A 286 1.86 -16.45 -2.52
N PHE A 287 1.20 -17.21 -3.40
CA PHE A 287 1.88 -17.94 -4.47
C PHE A 287 2.58 -16.99 -5.46
N SER A 288 1.92 -15.90 -5.80
CA SER A 288 2.49 -14.88 -6.68
C SER A 288 3.73 -14.21 -6.06
N MET A 289 3.68 -13.83 -4.79
CA MET A 289 4.81 -13.23 -4.08
C MET A 289 5.95 -14.21 -3.82
N TYR A 290 5.66 -15.50 -3.59
CA TYR A 290 6.67 -16.54 -3.50
C TYR A 290 7.46 -16.67 -4.80
N TRP A 291 6.76 -16.62 -5.92
CA TRP A 291 7.41 -16.68 -7.22
C TRP A 291 8.32 -15.46 -7.47
N ILE A 292 7.88 -14.27 -7.10
CA ILE A 292 8.66 -13.03 -7.19
C ILE A 292 9.92 -13.12 -6.30
N ASP A 293 9.79 -13.56 -5.06
CA ASP A 293 10.93 -13.73 -4.15
C ASP A 293 11.96 -14.70 -4.71
N ARG A 294 11.51 -15.83 -5.25
CA ARG A 294 12.38 -16.82 -5.93
C ARG A 294 13.08 -16.24 -7.16
N HIS A 295 12.37 -15.43 -7.95
CA HIS A 295 12.97 -14.76 -9.10
C HIS A 295 14.06 -13.78 -8.69
N ILE A 296 13.81 -12.97 -7.67
CA ILE A 296 14.80 -12.03 -7.11
C ILE A 296 16.03 -12.77 -6.61
N GLN A 297 15.86 -13.86 -5.86
CA GLN A 297 16.97 -14.67 -5.33
C GLN A 297 17.82 -15.27 -6.45
N LYS A 298 17.19 -15.83 -7.51
CA LYS A 298 17.91 -16.38 -8.67
C LYS A 298 18.71 -15.31 -9.41
N THR A 299 18.11 -14.14 -9.62
CA THR A 299 18.80 -13.03 -10.31
C THR A 299 19.96 -12.49 -9.48
N ALA A 300 19.84 -12.46 -8.15
CA ALA A 300 20.93 -12.07 -7.25
C ALA A 300 22.06 -13.09 -7.23
N ALA A 301 21.76 -14.40 -7.27
CA ALA A 301 22.77 -15.47 -7.34
C ALA A 301 23.56 -15.41 -8.65
N ALA A 302 22.87 -15.30 -9.79
CA ALA A 302 23.52 -15.18 -11.09
C ALA A 302 24.44 -13.96 -11.20
N LYS A 303 24.09 -12.83 -10.60
CA LYS A 303 24.97 -11.66 -10.55
C LYS A 303 26.22 -11.87 -9.71
N LYS A 304 26.14 -12.66 -8.64
CA LYS A 304 27.30 -12.98 -7.80
C LYS A 304 28.29 -13.93 -8.48
N GLU A 305 27.80 -14.82 -9.33
CA GLU A 305 28.64 -15.76 -10.12
C GLU A 305 29.42 -15.03 -11.22
N VAL A 306 28.84 -14.02 -11.85
CA VAL A 306 29.48 -13.26 -12.94
C VAL A 306 30.47 -12.19 -12.41
N ALA A 307 30.32 -11.72 -11.17
CA ALA A 307 31.16 -10.67 -10.60
C ALA A 307 32.66 -11.04 -10.45
N PRO A 308 33.06 -12.30 -10.14
CA PRO A 308 34.46 -12.69 -10.04
C PRO A 308 35.17 -12.72 -11.40
N GLU A 309 34.48 -13.08 -12.49
CA GLU A 309 35.08 -13.17 -13.83
C GLU A 309 35.45 -11.79 -14.39
N LEU A 310 34.75 -10.73 -14.00
CA LEU A 310 35.04 -9.36 -14.43
C LEU A 310 36.19 -8.69 -13.64
N GLN A 311 36.61 -9.25 -12.51
CA GLN A 311 37.74 -8.75 -11.71
C GLN A 311 39.07 -9.46 -12.06
N SER A 312 39.03 -10.50 -12.90
CA SER A 312 40.17 -11.29 -13.31
C SER A 312 40.70 -10.93 -14.72
N VAL A 313 40.09 -9.94 -15.39
CA VAL A 313 40.48 -9.36 -16.69
C VAL A 313 40.94 -7.91 -16.49
#